data_b08805e065a39e2656be2d2bb31602f0
#
_entry.id   b08805e065a39e2656be2d2bb31602f0
#
_cell.length_a   1.000
_cell.length_b   1.000
_cell.length_c   1.000
_cell.angle_alpha   90.00
_cell.angle_beta   90.00
_cell.angle_gamma   90.00
#
_symmetry.space_group_name_H-M   'P 1'
#
loop_
_entity.id
_entity.type
_entity.pdbx_description
1 polymer ?
#
loop_
_entity_poly.entity_id
_entity_poly.type
_entity_poly.pdbx_seq_one_letter_code
_entity_poly.pdbx_strand_id
1 'polypeptide(L)'
;MRLSSPRINEVVARCRKGEETNVLFLLPPNIELSDFLSPPENYSRIKIRDREFGSVITDIPLGVTSLSGYLKKHFSVDVRAVDFNVVLNCLIDAPADSFEEIFSNAILEKTVGWRPDIIGVSAMFSSAYEGSLDLLRISRQLFNDALIMAGGNLITAMWKEYLDDSPYLDLVCYGEGELPLYELLSSEIATDYLSNSTSWITHDTASKAKDRLKHNFVNDLDELPPVDYDILDLPGYSKNPTVSRFSVPTQSRMDSNERVEALIENSEKLLESIPPIPIMTSRGCPFKCTFCASHAAHGRDMRYFSVQRVRTDLQRLVTKYGCSHVVVQDDHFMGGKRRPYEVVGAMKDLNIGMFFQNALAMYALDREFLRLLKSSNVDELVLPIESGSMRVLRDLMRKPLKTSIIARVVKDCRQIGIYTDANIIVGMPGETRQDIEESRAFLKTVFADWFRIYVATPLPGSEMHQLAIDLDAYVLPPYRAHYKRAVIKTQDLSPDDIEFYTYLMNLELNFVFNSNLRLGLYDVAIKGFELVLSVKNDHPFAYLGIGIAQASMSKFDQANIHFDKAVEIFFASYSYWAPFLDELKIDIENFNAEKFMSWLRGRWALVPSESEEIIESVEVG
;
A
#
# COMPACT_ATOMS: atom_id res chain seq x y z
N MET A 1 -5.11 -29.47 -14.48
CA MET A 1 -4.39 -30.32 -15.46
C MET A 1 -3.69 -31.44 -14.71
N ARG A 2 -3.70 -32.65 -15.22
CA ARG A 2 -2.97 -33.75 -14.60
C ARG A 2 -1.48 -33.64 -14.95
N LEU A 3 -0.60 -34.02 -14.04
CA LEU A 3 0.86 -34.04 -14.25
C LEU A 3 1.30 -34.76 -15.54
N SER A 4 0.42 -35.58 -16.09
CA SER A 4 0.61 -36.32 -17.35
C SER A 4 0.48 -35.47 -18.62
N SER A 5 0.39 -34.15 -18.53
CA SER A 5 0.26 -33.28 -19.70
C SER A 5 1.59 -33.26 -20.50
N PRO A 6 1.59 -33.69 -21.76
CA PRO A 6 2.76 -33.56 -22.64
C PRO A 6 3.29 -32.13 -22.74
N ARG A 7 2.41 -31.16 -22.65
CA ARG A 7 2.65 -29.73 -22.80
C ARG A 7 3.73 -29.18 -21.88
N ILE A 8 3.71 -29.53 -20.56
CA ILE A 8 4.72 -29.05 -19.62
C ILE A 8 6.11 -29.48 -20.05
N ASN A 9 6.24 -30.76 -20.40
CA ASN A 9 7.53 -31.32 -20.84
C ASN A 9 8.00 -30.69 -22.18
N GLU A 10 7.08 -30.39 -23.10
CA GLU A 10 7.41 -29.75 -24.39
C GLU A 10 7.98 -28.35 -24.19
N VAL A 11 7.30 -27.51 -23.40
CA VAL A 11 7.74 -26.12 -23.11
C VAL A 11 9.09 -26.14 -22.40
N VAL A 12 9.26 -26.99 -21.38
CA VAL A 12 10.53 -27.12 -20.63
C VAL A 12 11.65 -27.62 -21.53
N ALA A 13 11.38 -28.60 -22.41
CA ALA A 13 12.37 -29.13 -23.34
C ALA A 13 12.84 -28.06 -24.34
N ARG A 14 11.97 -27.20 -24.83
CA ARG A 14 12.31 -26.05 -25.70
C ARG A 14 13.21 -25.06 -24.97
N CYS A 15 12.80 -24.58 -23.77
CA CYS A 15 13.63 -23.70 -22.95
C CYS A 15 15.03 -24.24 -22.73
N ARG A 16 15.14 -25.52 -22.35
CA ARG A 16 16.42 -26.18 -22.10
C ARG A 16 17.31 -26.28 -23.35
N LYS A 17 16.72 -26.45 -24.53
CA LYS A 17 17.45 -26.45 -25.81
C LYS A 17 17.90 -25.05 -26.24
N GLY A 18 17.53 -24.00 -25.55
CA GLY A 18 17.81 -22.61 -25.92
C GLY A 18 16.93 -22.11 -27.08
N GLU A 19 15.81 -22.78 -27.36
CA GLU A 19 14.83 -22.31 -28.31
C GLU A 19 14.08 -21.11 -27.71
N GLU A 20 13.79 -20.09 -28.54
CA GLU A 20 13.08 -18.90 -28.09
C GLU A 20 11.70 -19.29 -27.55
N THR A 21 11.42 -18.84 -26.32
CA THR A 21 10.18 -19.13 -25.59
C THR A 21 9.49 -17.84 -25.20
N ASN A 22 8.22 -17.74 -25.54
CA ASN A 22 7.40 -16.56 -25.34
C ASN A 22 6.71 -16.61 -23.97
N VAL A 23 6.94 -15.61 -23.13
CA VAL A 23 6.38 -15.50 -21.78
C VAL A 23 5.50 -14.26 -21.66
N LEU A 24 4.23 -14.45 -21.29
CA LEU A 24 3.29 -13.37 -21.03
C LEU A 24 2.97 -13.31 -19.53
N PHE A 25 3.29 -12.18 -18.88
CA PHE A 25 2.84 -11.93 -17.52
C PHE A 25 1.56 -11.08 -17.52
N LEU A 26 0.60 -11.48 -16.69
CA LEU A 26 -0.69 -10.80 -16.50
C LEU A 26 -0.85 -10.41 -15.02
N LEU A 27 -1.15 -9.15 -14.79
CA LEU A 27 -1.39 -8.62 -13.45
C LEU A 27 -2.87 -8.22 -13.34
N PRO A 28 -3.65 -8.94 -12.53
CA PRO A 28 -5.07 -8.66 -12.35
C PRO A 28 -5.29 -7.29 -11.70
N PRO A 29 -6.46 -6.67 -11.91
CA PRO A 29 -6.78 -5.40 -11.27
C PRO A 29 -6.92 -5.57 -9.75
N ASN A 30 -6.39 -4.60 -9.00
CA ASN A 30 -6.47 -4.53 -7.54
C ASN A 30 -7.81 -3.90 -7.07
N ILE A 31 -8.88 -4.15 -7.79
CA ILE A 31 -10.24 -3.67 -7.52
C ILE A 31 -11.25 -4.71 -7.98
N GLU A 32 -12.32 -4.89 -7.23
CA GLU A 32 -13.46 -5.68 -7.70
C GLU A 32 -14.23 -4.93 -8.80
N LEU A 33 -14.84 -5.67 -9.73
CA LEU A 33 -15.63 -5.08 -10.83
C LEU A 33 -16.73 -4.14 -10.30
N SER A 34 -17.45 -4.58 -9.27
CA SER A 34 -18.52 -3.78 -8.64
C SER A 34 -18.02 -2.44 -8.10
N ASP A 35 -16.87 -2.43 -7.43
CA ASP A 35 -16.27 -1.23 -6.87
C ASP A 35 -15.64 -0.34 -7.97
N PHE A 36 -15.22 -0.93 -9.09
CA PHE A 36 -14.76 -0.17 -10.25
C PHE A 36 -15.94 0.54 -10.95
N LEU A 37 -17.03 -0.18 -11.25
CA LEU A 37 -18.19 0.35 -11.98
C LEU A 37 -19.03 1.32 -11.13
N SER A 38 -19.11 1.10 -9.83
CA SER A 38 -19.91 1.87 -8.87
C SER A 38 -19.14 2.09 -7.58
N PRO A 39 -18.12 2.97 -7.60
CA PRO A 39 -17.23 3.15 -6.46
C PRO A 39 -17.98 3.70 -5.25
N PRO A 40 -17.74 3.16 -4.03
CA PRO A 40 -18.21 3.75 -2.79
C PRO A 40 -17.81 5.22 -2.67
N GLU A 41 -18.57 6.02 -1.90
CA GLU A 41 -18.34 7.47 -1.78
C GLU A 41 -16.91 7.85 -1.34
N ASN A 42 -16.28 6.99 -0.55
CA ASN A 42 -14.96 7.21 0.02
C ASN A 42 -13.80 6.65 -0.81
N TYR A 43 -14.07 6.11 -2.02
CA TYR A 43 -13.04 5.64 -2.94
C TYR A 43 -12.57 6.76 -3.86
N SER A 44 -11.27 6.70 -4.25
CA SER A 44 -10.75 7.57 -5.29
C SER A 44 -11.40 7.24 -6.62
N ARG A 45 -11.63 8.24 -7.47
CA ARG A 45 -12.37 8.09 -8.72
C ARG A 45 -11.56 8.60 -9.90
N ILE A 46 -11.79 7.98 -11.06
CA ILE A 46 -11.37 8.47 -12.36
C ILE A 46 -12.60 8.83 -13.18
N LYS A 47 -12.48 9.83 -14.03
CA LYS A 47 -13.55 10.23 -14.93
C LYS A 47 -13.23 9.69 -16.33
N ILE A 48 -14.14 8.89 -16.87
CA ILE A 48 -14.08 8.37 -18.24
C ILE A 48 -15.32 8.92 -18.96
N ARG A 49 -15.12 9.88 -19.90
CA ARG A 49 -16.19 10.69 -20.52
C ARG A 49 -17.03 11.38 -19.43
N ASP A 50 -18.32 11.10 -19.36
CA ASP A 50 -19.29 11.72 -18.43
C ASP A 50 -19.60 10.86 -17.20
N ARG A 51 -18.92 9.71 -17.02
CA ARG A 51 -19.12 8.79 -15.89
C ARG A 51 -17.89 8.72 -14.99
N GLU A 52 -18.14 8.51 -13.72
CA GLU A 52 -17.10 8.26 -12.71
C GLU A 52 -16.97 6.76 -12.43
N PHE A 53 -15.72 6.31 -12.33
CA PHE A 53 -15.34 4.92 -12.03
C PHE A 53 -14.35 4.91 -10.87
N GLY A 54 -14.20 3.77 -10.20
CA GLY A 54 -13.17 3.59 -9.18
C GLY A 54 -11.77 3.69 -9.78
N SER A 55 -10.89 4.48 -9.16
CA SER A 55 -9.49 4.47 -9.56
C SER A 55 -8.77 3.26 -8.96
N VAL A 56 -7.85 2.69 -9.71
CA VAL A 56 -7.09 1.51 -9.28
C VAL A 56 -5.70 1.93 -8.82
N ILE A 57 -5.33 1.50 -7.61
CA ILE A 57 -3.97 1.71 -7.11
C ILE A 57 -3.02 0.85 -7.93
N THR A 58 -2.06 1.50 -8.61
CA THR A 58 -1.07 0.85 -9.45
C THR A 58 0.32 1.03 -8.88
N ASP A 59 0.94 -0.06 -8.47
CA ASP A 59 2.37 -0.08 -8.16
C ASP A 59 3.11 -0.84 -9.26
N ILE A 60 4.30 -0.37 -9.65
CA ILE A 60 5.13 -1.10 -10.61
C ILE A 60 5.47 -2.48 -10.02
N PRO A 61 5.17 -3.58 -10.71
CA PRO A 61 5.22 -4.94 -10.15
C PRO A 61 6.65 -5.48 -10.10
N LEU A 62 7.35 -5.27 -8.98
CA LEU A 62 8.73 -5.72 -8.80
C LEU A 62 8.91 -7.25 -8.98
N GLY A 63 7.94 -8.06 -8.56
CA GLY A 63 8.02 -9.50 -8.72
C GLY A 63 8.12 -9.91 -10.19
N VAL A 64 7.23 -9.41 -11.04
CA VAL A 64 7.18 -9.75 -12.47
C VAL A 64 8.39 -9.21 -13.23
N THR A 65 8.82 -7.98 -12.90
CA THR A 65 10.00 -7.37 -13.52
C THR A 65 11.31 -8.04 -13.09
N SER A 66 11.39 -8.54 -11.84
CA SER A 66 12.50 -9.37 -11.36
C SER A 66 12.54 -10.73 -12.10
N LEU A 67 11.37 -11.38 -12.21
CA LEU A 67 11.24 -12.65 -12.95
C LEU A 67 11.65 -12.51 -14.43
N SER A 68 11.23 -11.43 -15.09
CA SER A 68 11.62 -11.16 -16.47
C SER A 68 13.15 -11.06 -16.61
N GLY A 69 13.79 -10.25 -15.76
CA GLY A 69 15.24 -10.13 -15.76
C GLY A 69 15.93 -11.47 -15.51
N TYR A 70 15.41 -12.26 -14.55
CA TYR A 70 15.99 -13.56 -14.20
C TYR A 70 15.84 -14.58 -15.33
N LEU A 71 14.69 -14.64 -15.99
CA LEU A 71 14.46 -15.49 -17.15
C LEU A 71 15.37 -15.12 -18.32
N LYS A 72 15.47 -13.83 -18.67
CA LYS A 72 16.34 -13.34 -19.76
C LYS A 72 17.83 -13.58 -19.50
N LYS A 73 18.26 -13.68 -18.23
CA LYS A 73 19.64 -14.04 -17.86
C LYS A 73 19.96 -15.50 -18.18
N HIS A 74 18.99 -16.40 -18.04
CA HIS A 74 19.23 -17.83 -18.06
C HIS A 74 18.70 -18.55 -19.30
N PHE A 75 17.69 -17.98 -19.98
CA PHE A 75 17.00 -18.59 -21.11
C PHE A 75 16.85 -17.62 -22.29
N SER A 76 16.67 -18.18 -23.49
CA SER A 76 16.26 -17.41 -24.66
C SER A 76 14.76 -17.18 -24.60
N VAL A 77 14.34 -16.01 -24.07
CA VAL A 77 12.92 -15.69 -23.87
C VAL A 77 12.57 -14.30 -24.40
N ASP A 78 11.40 -14.18 -25.05
CA ASP A 78 10.72 -12.90 -25.26
C ASP A 78 9.64 -12.77 -24.18
N VAL A 79 9.73 -11.71 -23.35
CA VAL A 79 8.85 -11.49 -22.20
C VAL A 79 8.00 -10.24 -22.43
N ARG A 80 6.68 -10.38 -22.33
CA ARG A 80 5.72 -9.30 -22.36
C ARG A 80 4.87 -9.28 -21.10
N ALA A 81 4.33 -8.12 -20.74
CA ALA A 81 3.44 -7.97 -19.60
C ALA A 81 2.22 -7.11 -19.93
N VAL A 82 1.08 -7.42 -19.31
CA VAL A 82 -0.11 -6.59 -19.28
C VAL A 82 -0.49 -6.37 -17.82
N ASP A 83 -0.48 -5.10 -17.39
CA ASP A 83 -0.95 -4.71 -16.06
C ASP A 83 -2.34 -4.08 -16.18
N PHE A 84 -3.36 -4.82 -15.72
CA PHE A 84 -4.75 -4.38 -15.81
C PHE A 84 -5.08 -3.22 -14.87
N ASN A 85 -4.26 -2.95 -13.87
CA ASN A 85 -4.38 -1.75 -13.06
C ASN A 85 -4.11 -0.50 -13.91
N VAL A 86 -3.07 -0.55 -14.73
CA VAL A 86 -2.75 0.53 -15.68
C VAL A 86 -3.79 0.60 -16.78
N VAL A 87 -4.19 -0.54 -17.35
CA VAL A 87 -5.22 -0.60 -18.41
C VAL A 87 -6.49 0.10 -17.93
N LEU A 88 -7.01 -0.20 -16.74
CA LEU A 88 -8.24 0.39 -16.21
C LEU A 88 -8.10 1.91 -15.96
N ASN A 89 -6.99 2.36 -15.42
CA ASN A 89 -6.75 3.80 -15.19
C ASN A 89 -6.52 4.58 -16.50
N CYS A 90 -6.23 3.89 -17.61
CA CYS A 90 -5.96 4.48 -18.92
C CYS A 90 -7.12 4.32 -19.93
N LEU A 91 -8.25 3.76 -19.51
CA LEU A 91 -9.42 3.61 -20.37
C LEU A 91 -9.89 4.97 -20.90
N ILE A 92 -10.19 5.03 -22.22
CA ILE A 92 -10.72 6.21 -22.90
C ILE A 92 -12.26 6.11 -22.99
N ASP A 93 -12.77 4.90 -23.16
CA ASP A 93 -14.20 4.61 -23.30
C ASP A 93 -14.73 3.89 -22.06
N ALA A 94 -15.98 4.18 -21.71
CA ALA A 94 -16.64 3.51 -20.60
C ALA A 94 -16.74 2.00 -20.88
N PRO A 95 -16.30 1.15 -19.95
CA PRO A 95 -16.32 -0.28 -20.14
C PRO A 95 -17.77 -0.82 -20.19
N ALA A 96 -17.91 -2.01 -20.76
CA ALA A 96 -19.10 -2.85 -20.59
C ALA A 96 -19.20 -3.33 -19.13
N ASP A 97 -20.31 -3.97 -18.78
CA ASP A 97 -20.59 -4.45 -17.41
C ASP A 97 -19.76 -5.70 -17.02
N SER A 98 -18.63 -5.94 -17.71
CA SER A 98 -17.70 -7.03 -17.37
C SER A 98 -16.24 -6.68 -17.72
N PHE A 99 -15.30 -7.25 -16.98
CA PHE A 99 -13.88 -7.16 -17.32
C PHE A 99 -13.47 -8.03 -18.52
N GLU A 100 -14.32 -8.97 -18.96
CA GLU A 100 -13.97 -9.97 -19.97
C GLU A 100 -13.52 -9.36 -21.30
N GLU A 101 -14.26 -8.36 -21.78
CA GLU A 101 -13.93 -7.67 -23.03
C GLU A 101 -12.63 -6.87 -22.89
N ILE A 102 -12.45 -6.14 -21.76
CA ILE A 102 -11.25 -5.36 -21.48
C ILE A 102 -10.02 -6.28 -21.43
N PHE A 103 -10.16 -7.40 -20.70
CA PHE A 103 -9.06 -8.36 -20.56
C PHE A 103 -8.69 -9.02 -21.87
N SER A 104 -9.69 -9.48 -22.63
CA SER A 104 -9.47 -10.12 -23.92
C SER A 104 -8.81 -9.16 -24.92
N ASN A 105 -9.32 -7.92 -25.03
CA ASN A 105 -8.79 -6.94 -25.97
C ASN A 105 -7.34 -6.55 -25.62
N ALA A 106 -7.03 -6.25 -24.36
CA ALA A 106 -5.68 -5.88 -23.95
C ALA A 106 -4.67 -7.03 -24.15
N ILE A 107 -5.07 -8.28 -23.88
CA ILE A 107 -4.23 -9.45 -24.15
C ILE A 107 -4.01 -9.63 -25.65
N LEU A 108 -5.05 -9.56 -26.46
CA LEU A 108 -4.96 -9.72 -27.92
C LEU A 108 -4.12 -8.62 -28.55
N GLU A 109 -4.28 -7.36 -28.12
CA GLU A 109 -3.45 -6.24 -28.58
C GLU A 109 -1.96 -6.48 -28.27
N LYS A 110 -1.65 -6.90 -27.04
CA LYS A 110 -0.26 -7.17 -26.61
C LYS A 110 0.37 -8.36 -27.35
N THR A 111 -0.45 -9.27 -27.87
CA THR A 111 -0.01 -10.53 -28.51
C THR A 111 -0.17 -10.56 -30.02
N VAL A 112 -0.43 -9.41 -30.68
CA VAL A 112 -0.50 -9.32 -32.14
C VAL A 112 0.79 -9.85 -32.79
N GLY A 113 0.66 -10.86 -33.66
CA GLY A 113 1.78 -11.52 -34.33
C GLY A 113 2.71 -12.34 -33.41
N TRP A 114 2.29 -12.60 -32.17
CA TRP A 114 3.09 -13.26 -31.15
C TRP A 114 2.18 -14.19 -30.33
N ARG A 115 2.66 -15.36 -29.95
CA ARG A 115 1.89 -16.33 -29.17
C ARG A 115 2.65 -16.75 -27.94
N PRO A 116 2.05 -16.66 -26.74
CA PRO A 116 2.72 -17.09 -25.51
C PRO A 116 2.80 -18.62 -25.43
N ASP A 117 3.96 -19.13 -25.03
CA ASP A 117 4.18 -20.52 -24.62
C ASP A 117 3.88 -20.67 -23.11
N ILE A 118 4.20 -19.64 -22.34
CA ILE A 118 3.99 -19.56 -20.89
C ILE A 118 3.16 -18.31 -20.58
N ILE A 119 2.12 -18.46 -19.77
CA ILE A 119 1.36 -17.35 -19.20
C ILE A 119 1.50 -17.41 -17.69
N GLY A 120 2.00 -16.33 -17.08
CA GLY A 120 2.13 -16.17 -15.63
C GLY A 120 1.15 -15.14 -15.09
N VAL A 121 0.18 -15.53 -14.26
CA VAL A 121 -0.71 -14.60 -13.55
C VAL A 121 -0.10 -14.29 -12.20
N SER A 122 0.13 -13.00 -11.91
CA SER A 122 0.73 -12.55 -10.64
C SER A 122 -0.23 -11.67 -9.85
N ALA A 123 -0.75 -12.16 -8.72
CA ALA A 123 -1.67 -11.44 -7.85
C ALA A 123 -1.05 -11.15 -6.49
N MET A 124 -1.18 -9.89 -6.03
CA MET A 124 -0.60 -9.43 -4.78
C MET A 124 -1.66 -9.15 -3.70
N PHE A 125 -2.76 -8.50 -4.05
CA PHE A 125 -3.78 -8.02 -3.12
C PHE A 125 -5.05 -8.85 -3.16
N SER A 126 -5.76 -8.95 -2.03
CA SER A 126 -6.98 -9.75 -1.89
C SER A 126 -8.07 -9.35 -2.88
N SER A 127 -8.22 -8.08 -3.18
CA SER A 127 -9.18 -7.54 -4.16
C SER A 127 -8.92 -7.99 -5.61
N ALA A 128 -7.75 -8.56 -5.90
CA ALA A 128 -7.42 -9.11 -7.21
C ALA A 128 -7.91 -10.56 -7.41
N TYR A 129 -8.54 -11.18 -6.40
CA TYR A 129 -8.89 -12.61 -6.44
C TYR A 129 -9.80 -12.96 -7.62
N GLU A 130 -10.99 -12.35 -7.70
CA GLU A 130 -11.96 -12.62 -8.77
C GLU A 130 -11.39 -12.27 -10.15
N GLY A 131 -10.75 -11.10 -10.29
CA GLY A 131 -10.11 -10.70 -11.55
C GLY A 131 -9.01 -11.65 -12.00
N SER A 132 -8.28 -12.26 -11.08
CA SER A 132 -7.25 -13.25 -11.42
C SER A 132 -7.84 -14.58 -11.90
N LEU A 133 -8.97 -15.03 -11.34
CA LEU A 133 -9.69 -16.22 -11.81
C LEU A 133 -10.22 -16.00 -13.24
N ASP A 134 -10.76 -14.82 -13.54
CA ASP A 134 -11.19 -14.44 -14.89
C ASP A 134 -10.01 -14.44 -15.87
N LEU A 135 -8.85 -13.88 -15.49
CA LEU A 135 -7.66 -13.90 -16.34
C LEU A 135 -7.17 -15.32 -16.64
N LEU A 136 -7.21 -16.24 -15.67
CA LEU A 136 -6.87 -17.65 -15.89
C LEU A 136 -7.82 -18.29 -16.90
N ARG A 137 -9.12 -18.04 -16.78
CA ARG A 137 -10.15 -18.54 -17.69
C ARG A 137 -9.96 -17.99 -19.11
N ILE A 138 -9.84 -16.67 -19.25
CA ILE A 138 -9.67 -15.99 -20.54
C ILE A 138 -8.35 -16.41 -21.21
N SER A 139 -7.26 -16.51 -20.45
CA SER A 139 -5.98 -16.98 -20.95
C SER A 139 -6.08 -18.37 -21.57
N ARG A 140 -6.80 -19.29 -20.91
CA ARG A 140 -7.03 -20.64 -21.44
C ARG A 140 -7.90 -20.64 -22.69
N GLN A 141 -8.88 -19.76 -22.78
CA GLN A 141 -9.75 -19.62 -23.96
C GLN A 141 -8.98 -19.08 -25.17
N LEU A 142 -8.14 -18.06 -24.96
CA LEU A 142 -7.34 -17.45 -26.03
C LEU A 142 -6.14 -18.32 -26.45
N PHE A 143 -5.51 -19.00 -25.52
CA PHE A 143 -4.28 -19.77 -25.71
C PHE A 143 -4.38 -21.14 -25.05
N ASN A 144 -5.16 -22.02 -25.67
CA ASN A 144 -5.43 -23.36 -25.14
C ASN A 144 -4.17 -24.21 -24.93
N ASP A 145 -3.09 -23.92 -25.67
CA ASP A 145 -1.81 -24.66 -25.62
C ASP A 145 -0.76 -24.02 -24.71
N ALA A 146 -0.96 -22.80 -24.17
CA ALA A 146 -0.01 -22.18 -23.27
C ALA A 146 0.04 -22.90 -21.92
N LEU A 147 1.21 -22.96 -21.30
CA LEU A 147 1.38 -23.35 -19.92
C LEU A 147 0.96 -22.19 -19.01
N ILE A 148 -0.13 -22.36 -18.25
CA ILE A 148 -0.67 -21.32 -17.39
C ILE A 148 -0.23 -21.57 -15.96
N MET A 149 0.51 -20.62 -15.40
CA MET A 149 0.99 -20.64 -14.02
C MET A 149 0.58 -19.39 -13.25
N ALA A 150 0.51 -19.49 -11.95
CA ALA A 150 0.14 -18.37 -11.09
C ALA A 150 1.07 -18.28 -9.87
N GLY A 151 1.30 -17.04 -9.40
CA GLY A 151 2.17 -16.74 -8.27
C GLY A 151 1.91 -15.35 -7.68
N GLY A 152 2.75 -14.93 -6.76
CA GLY A 152 2.61 -13.68 -6.00
C GLY A 152 2.03 -13.91 -4.61
N ASN A 153 1.98 -12.86 -3.79
CA ASN A 153 1.65 -12.98 -2.36
C ASN A 153 0.27 -13.57 -2.10
N LEU A 154 -0.74 -13.09 -2.82
CA LEU A 154 -2.11 -13.58 -2.68
C LEU A 154 -2.20 -15.07 -3.04
N ILE A 155 -1.65 -15.42 -4.20
CA ILE A 155 -1.72 -16.79 -4.72
C ILE A 155 -0.90 -17.74 -3.84
N THR A 156 0.26 -17.31 -3.33
CA THR A 156 1.03 -18.08 -2.34
C THR A 156 0.21 -18.38 -1.08
N ALA A 157 -0.55 -17.40 -0.61
CA ALA A 157 -1.36 -17.54 0.60
C ALA A 157 -2.65 -18.35 0.39
N MET A 158 -3.24 -18.27 -0.80
CA MET A 158 -4.52 -18.89 -1.17
C MET A 158 -4.35 -19.96 -2.27
N TRP A 159 -3.21 -20.63 -2.29
CA TRP A 159 -2.91 -21.60 -3.36
C TRP A 159 -3.96 -22.69 -3.52
N LYS A 160 -4.58 -23.10 -2.40
CA LYS A 160 -5.60 -24.14 -2.39
C LYS A 160 -6.88 -23.67 -3.06
N GLU A 161 -7.36 -22.49 -2.66
CA GLU A 161 -8.56 -21.85 -3.23
C GLU A 161 -8.39 -21.64 -4.74
N TYR A 162 -7.21 -21.19 -5.19
CA TYR A 162 -6.92 -21.04 -6.61
C TYR A 162 -6.98 -22.35 -7.40
N LEU A 163 -6.50 -23.46 -6.84
CA LEU A 163 -6.60 -24.77 -7.47
C LEU A 163 -8.04 -25.33 -7.42
N ASP A 164 -8.77 -25.07 -6.32
CA ASP A 164 -10.15 -25.53 -6.17
C ASP A 164 -11.09 -24.76 -7.12
N ASP A 165 -10.90 -23.45 -7.27
CA ASP A 165 -11.79 -22.56 -8.03
C ASP A 165 -11.41 -22.42 -9.51
N SER A 166 -10.18 -22.76 -9.92
CA SER A 166 -9.74 -22.61 -11.29
C SER A 166 -9.23 -23.90 -11.93
N PRO A 167 -10.03 -24.58 -12.76
CA PRO A 167 -9.58 -25.75 -13.55
C PRO A 167 -8.65 -25.34 -14.72
N TYR A 168 -8.47 -24.05 -14.97
CA TYR A 168 -7.68 -23.49 -16.08
C TYR A 168 -6.20 -23.31 -15.72
N LEU A 169 -5.89 -23.33 -14.43
CA LEU A 169 -4.55 -23.19 -13.89
C LEU A 169 -3.78 -24.52 -13.93
N ASP A 170 -2.56 -24.50 -14.44
CA ASP A 170 -1.71 -25.70 -14.50
C ASP A 170 -0.82 -25.83 -13.25
N LEU A 171 -0.19 -24.71 -12.84
CA LEU A 171 0.81 -24.66 -11.78
C LEU A 171 0.64 -23.46 -10.86
N VAL A 172 0.82 -23.67 -9.56
CA VAL A 172 0.95 -22.57 -8.57
C VAL A 172 2.39 -22.54 -8.07
N CYS A 173 3.01 -21.36 -8.08
CA CYS A 173 4.29 -21.09 -7.46
C CYS A 173 4.10 -20.61 -6.01
N TYR A 174 4.78 -21.22 -5.07
CA TYR A 174 4.78 -20.86 -3.65
C TYR A 174 6.02 -20.03 -3.29
N GLY A 175 5.82 -18.80 -2.82
CA GLY A 175 6.91 -17.87 -2.48
C GLY A 175 7.48 -17.12 -3.68
N GLU A 176 8.78 -16.81 -3.63
CA GLU A 176 9.49 -16.15 -4.73
C GLU A 176 9.63 -17.08 -5.93
N GLY A 177 9.52 -16.54 -7.13
CA GLY A 177 9.45 -17.35 -8.34
C GLY A 177 10.78 -17.52 -9.10
N GLU A 178 11.83 -16.74 -8.78
CA GLU A 178 13.07 -16.72 -9.56
C GLU A 178 13.73 -18.11 -9.63
N LEU A 179 14.10 -18.67 -8.49
CA LEU A 179 14.75 -19.96 -8.43
C LEU A 179 13.81 -21.12 -8.80
N PRO A 180 12.55 -21.17 -8.33
CA PRO A 180 11.60 -22.20 -8.77
C PRO A 180 11.38 -22.26 -10.28
N LEU A 181 11.25 -21.09 -10.96
CA LEU A 181 11.13 -21.03 -12.42
C LEU A 181 12.38 -21.55 -13.12
N TYR A 182 13.55 -21.14 -12.67
CA TYR A 182 14.82 -21.62 -13.22
C TYR A 182 14.94 -23.14 -13.10
N GLU A 183 14.67 -23.70 -11.93
CA GLU A 183 14.75 -25.14 -11.70
C GLU A 183 13.74 -25.93 -12.56
N LEU A 184 12.49 -25.42 -12.67
CA LEU A 184 11.48 -26.04 -13.53
C LEU A 184 11.92 -26.05 -15.00
N LEU A 185 12.31 -24.90 -15.53
CA LEU A 185 12.65 -24.74 -16.96
C LEU A 185 14.00 -25.40 -17.32
N SER A 186 14.86 -25.69 -16.34
CA SER A 186 16.12 -26.42 -16.50
C SER A 186 15.98 -27.93 -16.28
N SER A 187 14.83 -28.40 -15.79
CA SER A 187 14.63 -29.81 -15.43
C SER A 187 14.67 -30.71 -16.67
N GLU A 188 15.18 -31.95 -16.51
CA GLU A 188 15.21 -32.91 -17.60
C GLU A 188 13.82 -33.41 -17.97
N ILE A 189 13.00 -33.71 -16.95
CA ILE A 189 11.62 -34.14 -17.06
C ILE A 189 10.81 -33.30 -16.07
N ALA A 190 10.03 -32.37 -16.59
CA ALA A 190 9.29 -31.42 -15.77
C ALA A 190 8.28 -32.10 -14.84
N THR A 191 7.63 -33.16 -15.28
CA THR A 191 6.67 -33.93 -14.48
C THR A 191 7.31 -34.58 -13.26
N ASP A 192 8.53 -35.10 -13.40
CA ASP A 192 9.28 -35.72 -12.30
C ASP A 192 9.74 -34.66 -11.30
N TYR A 193 10.22 -33.50 -11.80
CA TYR A 193 10.58 -32.37 -10.97
C TYR A 193 9.36 -31.88 -10.16
N LEU A 194 8.22 -31.65 -10.82
CA LEU A 194 6.98 -31.15 -10.18
C LEU A 194 6.42 -32.13 -9.14
N SER A 195 6.54 -33.43 -9.37
CA SER A 195 6.11 -34.47 -8.42
C SER A 195 6.84 -34.39 -7.08
N ASN A 196 8.08 -33.86 -7.08
CA ASN A 196 8.96 -33.75 -5.92
C ASN A 196 9.20 -32.29 -5.46
N SER A 197 8.72 -31.31 -6.20
CA SER A 197 8.96 -29.89 -5.91
C SER A 197 8.38 -29.47 -4.56
N THR A 198 9.10 -28.61 -3.87
CA THR A 198 8.65 -27.95 -2.63
C THR A 198 8.07 -26.56 -2.87
N SER A 199 8.15 -26.06 -4.09
CA SER A 199 7.72 -24.70 -4.47
C SER A 199 6.62 -24.67 -5.52
N TRP A 200 6.40 -25.79 -6.24
CA TRP A 200 5.34 -25.90 -7.24
C TRP A 200 4.24 -26.83 -6.80
N ILE A 201 3.00 -26.41 -7.03
CA ILE A 201 1.80 -27.15 -6.71
C ILE A 201 0.99 -27.35 -7.99
N THR A 202 0.51 -28.57 -8.19
CA THR A 202 -0.43 -28.95 -9.25
C THR A 202 -1.68 -29.52 -8.63
N HIS A 203 -2.76 -29.68 -9.39
CA HIS A 203 -3.97 -30.39 -8.90
C HIS A 203 -3.64 -31.80 -8.37
N ASP A 204 -2.69 -32.50 -8.99
CA ASP A 204 -2.31 -33.85 -8.58
C ASP A 204 -1.46 -33.89 -7.28
N THR A 205 -0.71 -32.81 -7.00
CA THR A 205 0.15 -32.72 -5.81
C THR A 205 -0.48 -31.96 -4.65
N ALA A 206 -1.61 -31.30 -4.86
CA ALA A 206 -2.29 -30.43 -3.88
C ALA A 206 -2.58 -31.10 -2.54
N SER A 207 -3.02 -32.37 -2.57
CA SER A 207 -3.34 -33.13 -1.33
C SER A 207 -2.16 -33.32 -0.40
N LYS A 208 -0.92 -33.31 -0.91
CA LYS A 208 0.33 -33.48 -0.16
C LYS A 208 1.12 -32.17 0.00
N ALA A 209 0.63 -31.07 -0.56
CA ALA A 209 1.37 -29.81 -0.65
C ALA A 209 1.65 -29.23 0.74
N LYS A 210 0.65 -29.21 1.65
CA LYS A 210 0.74 -28.58 2.97
C LYS A 210 1.99 -29.02 3.76
N ASP A 211 2.34 -30.29 3.72
CA ASP A 211 3.46 -30.85 4.50
C ASP A 211 4.80 -30.69 3.77
N ARG A 212 4.78 -30.34 2.48
CA ARG A 212 5.95 -30.32 1.63
C ARG A 212 6.44 -28.93 1.27
N LEU A 213 5.54 -27.95 1.22
CA LEU A 213 5.85 -26.58 0.77
C LEU A 213 6.93 -25.93 1.63
N LYS A 214 7.95 -25.41 0.94
CA LYS A 214 9.03 -24.61 1.53
C LYS A 214 9.41 -23.51 0.57
N HIS A 215 9.83 -22.40 1.14
CA HIS A 215 10.44 -21.34 0.35
C HIS A 215 11.73 -21.82 -0.29
N ASN A 216 11.89 -21.51 -1.56
CA ASN A 216 13.11 -21.79 -2.33
C ASN A 216 13.61 -20.44 -2.89
N PHE A 217 14.55 -19.83 -2.19
CA PHE A 217 14.99 -18.47 -2.45
C PHE A 217 16.37 -18.42 -3.08
N VAL A 218 16.63 -17.41 -3.89
CA VAL A 218 17.98 -16.96 -4.18
C VAL A 218 18.54 -16.34 -2.90
N ASN A 219 19.55 -16.98 -2.31
CA ASN A 219 20.11 -16.57 -1.02
C ASN A 219 20.98 -15.33 -1.12
N ASP A 220 21.86 -15.27 -2.10
CA ASP A 220 22.65 -14.09 -2.42
C ASP A 220 21.88 -13.23 -3.43
N LEU A 221 21.31 -12.11 -2.96
CA LEU A 221 20.53 -11.23 -3.82
C LEU A 221 21.38 -10.56 -4.92
N ASP A 222 22.68 -10.46 -4.75
CA ASP A 222 23.58 -9.90 -5.79
C ASP A 222 23.69 -10.81 -7.04
N GLU A 223 23.31 -12.08 -6.93
CA GLU A 223 23.20 -12.99 -8.08
C GLU A 223 21.99 -12.67 -8.97
N LEU A 224 20.97 -11.98 -8.45
CA LEU A 224 19.83 -11.55 -9.26
C LEU A 224 20.29 -10.52 -10.31
N PRO A 225 19.80 -10.61 -11.55
CA PRO A 225 20.06 -9.57 -12.55
C PRO A 225 19.35 -8.27 -12.16
N PRO A 226 19.71 -7.14 -12.79
CA PRO A 226 18.94 -5.92 -12.67
C PRO A 226 17.49 -6.13 -13.07
N VAL A 227 16.58 -5.48 -12.34
CA VAL A 227 15.14 -5.51 -12.60
C VAL A 227 14.83 -5.03 -14.03
N ASP A 228 13.98 -5.75 -14.74
CA ASP A 228 13.63 -5.48 -16.14
C ASP A 228 12.33 -4.67 -16.25
N TYR A 229 12.44 -3.35 -16.15
CA TYR A 229 11.30 -2.45 -16.32
C TYR A 229 10.90 -2.25 -17.78
N ASP A 230 11.67 -2.74 -18.76
CA ASP A 230 11.40 -2.55 -20.20
C ASP A 230 10.16 -3.30 -20.69
N ILE A 231 9.68 -4.30 -19.92
CA ILE A 231 8.45 -5.03 -20.23
C ILE A 231 7.18 -4.24 -19.94
N LEU A 232 7.31 -3.09 -19.26
CA LEU A 232 6.19 -2.27 -18.79
C LEU A 232 6.10 -0.94 -19.54
N ASP A 233 4.89 -0.39 -19.62
CA ASP A 233 4.65 0.99 -20.01
C ASP A 233 4.79 1.92 -18.79
N LEU A 234 6.02 2.31 -18.44
CA LEU A 234 6.29 3.12 -17.26
C LEU A 234 5.48 4.43 -17.20
N PRO A 235 5.31 5.22 -18.29
CA PRO A 235 4.47 6.40 -18.28
C PRO A 235 3.03 6.14 -17.83
N GLY A 236 2.45 4.99 -18.16
CA GLY A 236 1.10 4.61 -17.73
C GLY A 236 0.92 4.57 -16.21
N TYR A 237 1.98 4.27 -15.46
CA TYR A 237 1.96 4.25 -13.99
C TYR A 237 1.90 5.65 -13.37
N SER A 238 2.21 6.72 -14.09
CA SER A 238 2.11 8.09 -13.57
C SER A 238 0.68 8.54 -13.32
N LYS A 239 -0.32 7.88 -13.93
CA LYS A 239 -1.76 8.11 -13.66
C LYS A 239 -2.22 7.58 -12.31
N ASN A 240 -1.37 6.87 -11.57
CA ASN A 240 -1.73 6.36 -10.25
C ASN A 240 -1.93 7.50 -9.25
N PRO A 241 -3.14 7.65 -8.64
CA PRO A 241 -3.41 8.72 -7.68
C PRO A 241 -2.55 8.64 -6.41
N THR A 242 -2.00 7.46 -6.08
CA THR A 242 -1.09 7.28 -4.95
C THR A 242 0.30 7.84 -5.28
N VAL A 243 0.78 7.64 -6.50
CA VAL A 243 2.09 8.12 -6.97
C VAL A 243 2.06 9.63 -7.20
N SER A 244 0.94 10.21 -7.62
CA SER A 244 0.81 11.66 -7.82
C SER A 244 1.12 12.48 -6.56
N ARG A 245 0.93 11.92 -5.36
CA ARG A 245 1.36 12.54 -4.09
C ARG A 245 2.87 12.69 -4.00
N PHE A 246 3.62 11.76 -4.57
CA PHE A 246 5.08 11.70 -4.51
C PHE A 246 5.74 12.37 -5.74
N SER A 247 4.98 12.63 -6.78
CA SER A 247 5.47 13.27 -8.02
C SER A 247 5.60 14.78 -7.92
N VAL A 248 4.95 15.40 -6.94
CA VAL A 248 5.09 16.84 -6.69
C VAL A 248 6.31 17.04 -5.79
N PRO A 249 7.36 17.74 -6.26
CA PRO A 249 8.50 18.06 -5.42
C PRO A 249 8.00 18.74 -4.14
N THR A 250 8.37 18.21 -2.98
CA THR A 250 8.21 18.85 -1.68
C THR A 250 9.06 20.11 -1.57
N GLN A 251 9.68 20.52 -2.67
CA GLN A 251 10.31 21.82 -2.75
C GLN A 251 9.26 22.90 -2.64
N SER A 252 9.36 23.55 -1.57
CA SER A 252 8.63 24.72 -1.15
C SER A 252 7.32 24.42 -0.43
N ARG A 253 7.19 25.01 0.62
CA ARG A 253 6.05 25.76 1.14
C ARG A 253 5.37 26.59 0.02
N MET A 254 5.00 25.92 -1.09
CA MET A 254 4.22 26.52 -2.17
C MET A 254 2.84 26.86 -1.65
N ASP A 255 2.29 27.98 -2.01
CA ASP A 255 0.92 28.37 -1.73
C ASP A 255 -0.04 27.30 -2.27
N SER A 256 -1.12 27.05 -1.53
CA SER A 256 -2.11 26.01 -1.84
C SER A 256 -2.68 26.11 -3.25
N ASN A 257 -2.83 27.33 -3.78
CA ASN A 257 -3.29 27.57 -5.15
C ASN A 257 -2.26 27.16 -6.19
N GLU A 258 -0.98 27.48 -5.99
CA GLU A 258 0.11 27.04 -6.88
C GLU A 258 0.25 25.51 -6.92
N ARG A 259 -0.05 24.82 -5.80
CA ARG A 259 0.00 23.35 -5.74
C ARG A 259 -1.17 22.69 -6.47
N VAL A 260 -2.38 23.26 -6.36
CA VAL A 260 -3.57 22.78 -7.10
C VAL A 260 -3.45 23.13 -8.58
N GLU A 261 -3.00 24.33 -8.92
CA GLU A 261 -2.73 24.74 -10.30
C GLU A 261 -1.58 23.90 -10.91
N ALA A 262 -0.50 23.65 -10.15
CA ALA A 262 0.58 22.75 -10.58
C ALA A 262 0.13 21.29 -10.73
N LEU A 263 -0.82 20.81 -9.93
CA LEU A 263 -1.43 19.48 -10.10
C LEU A 263 -2.33 19.42 -11.34
N ILE A 264 -3.03 20.50 -11.66
CA ILE A 264 -3.89 20.60 -12.85
C ILE A 264 -3.04 20.82 -14.11
N GLU A 265 -2.09 21.75 -14.06
CA GLU A 265 -1.20 22.08 -15.19
C GLU A 265 -0.14 20.99 -15.46
N ASN A 266 0.29 20.27 -14.40
CA ASN A 266 1.20 19.12 -14.51
C ASN A 266 0.48 17.81 -14.84
N SER A 267 -0.85 17.74 -14.84
CA SER A 267 -1.55 16.49 -15.18
C SER A 267 -1.20 16.03 -16.61
N GLU A 268 -1.06 16.93 -17.57
CA GLU A 268 -0.61 16.60 -18.92
C GLU A 268 0.92 16.35 -18.99
N LYS A 269 1.72 17.11 -18.25
CA LYS A 269 3.18 16.90 -18.14
C LYS A 269 3.57 15.66 -17.32
N LEU A 270 2.75 15.27 -16.34
CA LEU A 270 2.93 14.03 -15.57
C LEU A 270 2.77 12.78 -16.44
N LEU A 271 1.99 12.83 -17.51
CA LEU A 271 1.82 11.74 -18.46
C LEU A 271 3.09 11.45 -19.28
N GLU A 272 4.02 12.40 -19.35
CA GLU A 272 5.31 12.25 -20.03
C GLU A 272 6.47 11.98 -19.03
N SER A 273 6.22 12.06 -17.73
CA SER A 273 7.24 11.87 -16.70
C SER A 273 7.35 10.40 -16.28
N ILE A 274 8.56 9.95 -16.00
CA ILE A 274 8.80 8.65 -15.37
C ILE A 274 8.31 8.72 -13.93
N PRO A 275 7.39 7.81 -13.49
CA PRO A 275 6.94 7.77 -12.11
C PRO A 275 8.08 7.39 -11.16
N PRO A 276 7.94 7.63 -9.84
CA PRO A 276 8.86 7.05 -8.87
C PRO A 276 8.96 5.54 -9.04
N ILE A 277 10.18 5.03 -9.20
CA ILE A 277 10.40 3.61 -9.48
C ILE A 277 10.57 2.84 -8.17
N PRO A 278 9.78 1.78 -7.91
CA PRO A 278 9.96 0.96 -6.73
C PRO A 278 11.26 0.14 -6.83
N ILE A 279 11.92 0.02 -5.68
CA ILE A 279 13.11 -0.82 -5.51
C ILE A 279 13.00 -1.63 -4.23
N MET A 280 13.65 -2.78 -4.21
CA MET A 280 13.96 -3.51 -2.98
C MET A 280 15.47 -3.54 -2.78
N THR A 281 15.91 -3.20 -1.60
CA THR A 281 17.32 -3.27 -1.21
C THR A 281 17.60 -4.45 -0.28
N SER A 282 16.53 -5.04 0.26
CA SER A 282 16.55 -6.28 1.05
C SER A 282 15.22 -7.03 0.91
N ARG A 283 15.20 -8.32 1.21
CA ARG A 283 14.01 -9.16 1.28
C ARG A 283 13.93 -9.88 2.62
N GLY A 284 12.69 -10.11 3.10
CA GLY A 284 12.38 -10.77 4.35
C GLY A 284 12.25 -9.82 5.54
N CYS A 285 11.59 -10.31 6.60
CA CYS A 285 11.38 -9.55 7.83
C CYS A 285 11.41 -10.48 9.05
N PRO A 286 12.28 -10.26 10.06
CA PRO A 286 12.44 -11.17 11.19
C PRO A 286 11.29 -11.07 12.21
N PHE A 287 10.43 -10.07 12.08
CA PHE A 287 9.34 -9.84 13.04
C PHE A 287 8.16 -10.77 12.80
N LYS A 288 7.37 -10.95 13.87
CA LYS A 288 6.21 -11.84 13.91
C LYS A 288 4.91 -11.07 14.10
N CYS A 289 4.80 -9.89 13.47
CA CYS A 289 3.56 -9.11 13.53
C CYS A 289 2.40 -9.93 12.96
N THR A 290 1.35 -10.12 13.74
CA THR A 290 0.25 -11.04 13.43
C THR A 290 -0.57 -10.61 12.22
N PHE A 291 -0.66 -9.31 11.97
CA PHE A 291 -1.42 -8.72 10.85
C PHE A 291 -0.66 -8.72 9.51
N CYS A 292 0.66 -8.96 9.54
CA CYS A 292 1.52 -8.82 8.36
C CYS A 292 1.69 -10.15 7.62
N ALA A 293 1.53 -10.13 6.29
CA ALA A 293 1.67 -11.28 5.41
C ALA A 293 2.99 -11.32 4.61
N SER A 294 3.91 -10.36 4.79
CA SER A 294 5.15 -10.26 3.98
C SER A 294 6.01 -11.53 4.06
N HIS A 295 6.00 -12.19 5.21
CA HIS A 295 6.74 -13.43 5.42
C HIS A 295 6.22 -14.62 4.58
N ALA A 296 4.99 -14.55 4.09
CA ALA A 296 4.44 -15.60 3.22
C ALA A 296 5.16 -15.62 1.86
N ALA A 297 5.63 -14.47 1.37
CA ALA A 297 6.39 -14.39 0.12
C ALA A 297 7.90 -14.46 0.34
N HIS A 298 8.46 -13.61 1.21
CA HIS A 298 9.90 -13.41 1.32
C HIS A 298 10.55 -14.12 2.53
N GLY A 299 9.75 -14.79 3.35
CA GLY A 299 10.23 -15.47 4.55
C GLY A 299 10.62 -14.51 5.69
N ARG A 300 11.24 -15.08 6.73
CA ARG A 300 11.66 -14.31 7.91
C ARG A 300 13.16 -14.03 7.97
N ASP A 301 13.95 -14.75 7.19
CA ASP A 301 15.39 -14.55 7.13
C ASP A 301 15.72 -13.35 6.25
N MET A 302 16.51 -12.42 6.80
CA MET A 302 16.91 -11.22 6.08
C MET A 302 17.98 -11.55 5.03
N ARG A 303 17.72 -11.16 3.80
CA ARG A 303 18.67 -11.21 2.67
C ARG A 303 18.87 -9.80 2.14
N TYR A 304 20.09 -9.44 1.81
CA TYR A 304 20.45 -8.08 1.43
C TYR A 304 21.15 -8.05 0.07
N PHE A 305 20.81 -7.07 -0.74
CA PHE A 305 21.72 -6.62 -1.79
C PHE A 305 22.89 -5.89 -1.15
N SER A 306 24.09 -6.06 -1.68
CA SER A 306 25.23 -5.24 -1.24
C SER A 306 24.98 -3.77 -1.55
N VAL A 307 25.56 -2.87 -0.76
CA VAL A 307 25.44 -1.42 -0.99
C VAL A 307 26.00 -1.03 -2.37
N GLN A 308 27.06 -1.71 -2.81
CA GLN A 308 27.62 -1.49 -4.15
C GLN A 308 26.64 -1.89 -5.25
N ARG A 309 25.94 -3.01 -5.10
CA ARG A 309 24.90 -3.43 -6.03
C ARG A 309 23.73 -2.44 -6.05
N VAL A 310 23.23 -2.01 -4.89
CA VAL A 310 22.19 -0.98 -4.81
C VAL A 310 22.61 0.30 -5.52
N ARG A 311 23.84 0.77 -5.31
CA ARG A 311 24.38 1.96 -6.00
C ARG A 311 24.39 1.78 -7.53
N THR A 312 24.82 0.62 -8.01
CA THR A 312 24.84 0.30 -9.45
C THR A 312 23.43 0.29 -10.05
N ASP A 313 22.47 -0.33 -9.37
CA ASP A 313 21.08 -0.36 -9.81
C ASP A 313 20.46 1.05 -9.82
N LEU A 314 20.70 1.86 -8.80
CA LEU A 314 20.27 3.26 -8.76
C LEU A 314 20.88 4.10 -9.91
N GLN A 315 22.18 3.94 -10.20
CA GLN A 315 22.81 4.61 -11.34
C GLN A 315 22.16 4.22 -12.67
N ARG A 316 21.83 2.92 -12.82
CA ARG A 316 21.10 2.44 -14.00
C ARG A 316 19.71 3.08 -14.11
N LEU A 317 18.97 3.23 -13.00
CA LEU A 317 17.66 3.87 -13.00
C LEU A 317 17.74 5.33 -13.45
N VAL A 318 18.74 6.07 -12.97
CA VAL A 318 18.97 7.45 -13.40
C VAL A 318 19.37 7.51 -14.88
N THR A 319 20.35 6.71 -15.31
CA THR A 319 20.95 6.86 -16.64
C THR A 319 20.08 6.29 -17.76
N LYS A 320 19.37 5.18 -17.48
CA LYS A 320 18.54 4.51 -18.49
C LYS A 320 17.12 5.03 -18.55
N TYR A 321 16.52 5.28 -17.37
CA TYR A 321 15.09 5.63 -17.27
C TYR A 321 14.84 7.09 -16.89
N GLY A 322 15.89 7.87 -16.57
CA GLY A 322 15.71 9.26 -16.11
C GLY A 322 15.02 9.35 -14.76
N CYS A 323 15.12 8.30 -13.94
CA CYS A 323 14.45 8.22 -12.64
C CYS A 323 14.98 9.28 -11.67
N SER A 324 14.09 10.11 -11.14
CA SER A 324 14.41 11.14 -10.13
C SER A 324 14.06 10.71 -8.72
N HIS A 325 13.14 9.76 -8.55
CA HIS A 325 12.66 9.30 -7.24
C HIS A 325 12.49 7.79 -7.23
N VAL A 326 12.80 7.18 -6.11
CA VAL A 326 12.55 5.75 -5.86
C VAL A 326 11.57 5.55 -4.71
N VAL A 327 10.82 4.44 -4.77
CA VAL A 327 9.98 3.96 -3.68
C VAL A 327 10.63 2.73 -3.10
N VAL A 328 11.11 2.80 -1.87
CA VAL A 328 11.72 1.67 -1.17
C VAL A 328 10.63 0.76 -0.62
N GLN A 329 10.57 -0.48 -1.13
CA GLN A 329 9.55 -1.47 -0.79
C GLN A 329 10.10 -2.64 0.03
N ASP A 330 11.22 -2.45 0.71
CA ASP A 330 11.78 -3.47 1.61
C ASP A 330 10.76 -3.86 2.69
N ASP A 331 10.64 -5.15 3.01
CA ASP A 331 9.82 -5.61 4.14
C ASP A 331 10.36 -5.07 5.48
N HIS A 332 11.69 -4.92 5.58
CA HIS A 332 12.37 -4.37 6.74
C HIS A 332 13.66 -3.66 6.35
N PHE A 333 13.56 -2.40 5.93
CA PHE A 333 14.70 -1.60 5.49
C PHE A 333 15.77 -1.40 6.57
N MET A 334 15.36 -1.25 7.85
CA MET A 334 16.24 -0.94 8.97
C MET A 334 17.09 -2.12 9.46
N GLY A 335 17.18 -3.21 8.69
CA GLY A 335 18.04 -4.34 8.98
C GLY A 335 19.52 -4.00 8.83
N GLY A 336 20.35 -4.43 9.81
CA GLY A 336 21.79 -4.12 9.86
C GLY A 336 22.09 -2.72 10.41
N LYS A 337 23.13 -2.59 11.24
CA LYS A 337 23.38 -1.33 11.96
C LYS A 337 23.78 -0.16 11.06
N ARG A 338 24.65 -0.38 10.07
CA ARG A 338 25.21 0.68 9.20
C ARG A 338 24.59 0.72 7.82
N ARG A 339 24.11 -0.42 7.35
CA ARG A 339 23.58 -0.56 6.00
C ARG A 339 22.50 0.48 5.63
N PRO A 340 21.49 0.78 6.45
CA PRO A 340 20.49 1.82 6.12
C PRO A 340 21.12 3.19 5.84
N TYR A 341 22.13 3.58 6.63
CA TYR A 341 22.86 4.82 6.42
C TYR A 341 23.63 4.85 5.09
N GLU A 342 24.28 3.73 4.74
CA GLU A 342 25.07 3.61 3.51
C GLU A 342 24.16 3.60 2.26
N VAL A 343 22.98 2.95 2.34
CA VAL A 343 22.00 2.94 1.26
C VAL A 343 21.39 4.32 1.05
N VAL A 344 20.96 5.00 2.11
CA VAL A 344 20.46 6.39 2.03
C VAL A 344 21.57 7.33 1.54
N GLY A 345 22.81 7.15 1.98
CA GLY A 345 23.98 7.89 1.48
C GLY A 345 24.18 7.70 -0.03
N ALA A 346 24.03 6.48 -0.54
CA ALA A 346 24.13 6.19 -1.97
C ALA A 346 23.03 6.90 -2.79
N MET A 347 21.79 6.94 -2.28
CA MET A 347 20.69 7.68 -2.92
C MET A 347 20.96 9.20 -2.92
N LYS A 348 21.41 9.73 -1.78
CA LYS A 348 21.82 11.14 -1.65
C LYS A 348 22.91 11.54 -2.62
N ASP A 349 23.98 10.74 -2.74
CA ASP A 349 25.10 11.00 -3.65
C ASP A 349 24.66 11.05 -5.12
N LEU A 350 23.64 10.31 -5.49
CA LEU A 350 23.05 10.27 -6.81
C LEU A 350 21.92 11.30 -7.01
N ASN A 351 21.64 12.12 -6.00
CA ASN A 351 20.54 13.09 -5.98
C ASN A 351 19.18 12.47 -6.34
N ILE A 352 18.91 11.27 -5.80
CA ILE A 352 17.64 10.55 -5.98
C ILE A 352 16.76 10.81 -4.78
N GLY A 353 15.54 11.29 -5.01
CA GLY A 353 14.50 11.37 -4.00
C GLY A 353 14.02 9.97 -3.59
N MET A 354 13.59 9.79 -2.33
CA MET A 354 13.20 8.48 -1.81
C MET A 354 11.95 8.54 -0.95
N PHE A 355 11.12 7.51 -1.09
CA PHE A 355 9.93 7.28 -0.27
C PHE A 355 10.01 5.88 0.34
N PHE A 356 9.59 5.74 1.59
CA PHE A 356 9.56 4.48 2.30
C PHE A 356 8.10 4.01 2.47
N GLN A 357 7.58 3.32 1.45
CA GLN A 357 6.18 2.92 1.39
C GLN A 357 5.80 1.95 2.51
N ASN A 358 6.66 0.98 2.81
CA ASN A 358 6.43 -0.02 3.85
C ASN A 358 6.81 0.48 5.26
N ALA A 359 7.03 1.79 5.38
CA ALA A 359 7.43 2.49 6.60
C ALA A 359 8.79 2.01 7.18
N LEU A 360 9.31 2.79 8.10
CA LEU A 360 10.57 2.47 8.78
C LEU A 360 10.32 2.01 10.21
N ALA A 361 11.03 0.99 10.65
CA ALA A 361 10.89 0.46 12.01
C ALA A 361 11.30 1.51 13.05
N MET A 362 10.33 2.05 13.78
CA MET A 362 10.50 3.20 14.68
C MET A 362 11.55 3.00 15.77
N TYR A 363 11.75 1.77 16.26
CA TYR A 363 12.76 1.49 17.29
C TYR A 363 14.18 1.78 16.82
N ALA A 364 14.44 1.75 15.50
CA ALA A 364 15.73 1.97 14.88
C ALA A 364 15.94 3.41 14.36
N LEU A 365 14.90 4.26 14.46
CA LEU A 365 14.99 5.68 14.09
C LEU A 365 15.63 6.46 15.23
N ASP A 366 16.89 6.82 15.06
CA ASP A 366 17.58 7.78 15.92
C ASP A 366 17.72 9.15 15.25
N ARG A 367 18.14 10.15 16.01
CA ARG A 367 18.26 11.54 15.50
C ARG A 367 19.30 11.67 14.38
N GLU A 368 20.35 10.85 14.37
CA GLU A 368 21.39 10.88 13.35
C GLU A 368 20.80 10.41 12.01
N PHE A 369 20.07 9.29 12.02
CA PHE A 369 19.42 8.77 10.82
C PHE A 369 18.32 9.71 10.31
N LEU A 370 17.52 10.30 11.20
CA LEU A 370 16.50 11.28 10.82
C LEU A 370 17.12 12.53 10.18
N ARG A 371 18.26 13.05 10.70
CA ARG A 371 19.00 14.15 10.06
C ARG A 371 19.57 13.75 8.70
N LEU A 372 20.05 12.53 8.55
CA LEU A 372 20.50 12.03 7.25
C LEU A 372 19.35 12.01 6.25
N LEU A 373 18.18 11.46 6.63
CA LEU A 373 16.98 11.47 5.80
C LEU A 373 16.58 12.89 5.39
N LYS A 374 16.50 13.82 6.35
CA LYS A 374 16.18 15.24 6.08
C LYS A 374 17.17 15.87 5.12
N SER A 375 18.47 15.65 5.31
CA SER A 375 19.52 16.15 4.41
C SER A 375 19.55 15.47 3.03
N SER A 376 18.74 14.44 2.86
CA SER A 376 18.51 13.70 1.60
C SER A 376 17.13 14.00 1.01
N ASN A 377 16.53 15.15 1.36
CA ASN A 377 15.24 15.63 0.89
C ASN A 377 14.05 14.71 1.25
N VAL A 378 14.15 13.95 2.35
CA VAL A 378 13.01 13.22 2.92
C VAL A 378 12.32 14.14 3.92
N ASP A 379 11.22 14.75 3.47
CA ASP A 379 10.46 15.72 4.25
C ASP A 379 9.24 15.11 4.95
N GLU A 380 8.89 13.88 4.63
CA GLU A 380 7.75 13.15 5.20
C GLU A 380 8.13 11.71 5.51
N LEU A 381 7.66 11.20 6.64
CA LEU A 381 7.77 9.79 7.02
C LEU A 381 6.44 9.21 7.45
N VAL A 382 6.15 8.02 6.93
CA VAL A 382 5.08 7.17 7.45
C VAL A 382 5.60 6.44 8.69
N LEU A 383 4.91 6.63 9.83
CA LEU A 383 5.27 6.02 11.11
C LEU A 383 4.30 4.88 11.44
N PRO A 384 4.76 3.63 11.50
CA PRO A 384 3.92 2.46 11.75
C PRO A 384 3.66 2.30 13.25
N ILE A 385 2.82 3.17 13.82
CA ILE A 385 2.43 3.16 15.24
C ILE A 385 1.52 1.97 15.53
N GLU A 386 0.53 1.75 14.68
CA GLU A 386 -0.51 0.73 14.63
C GLU A 386 -1.53 0.82 15.78
N SER A 387 -1.14 1.03 17.03
CA SER A 387 -2.06 1.21 18.16
C SER A 387 -1.45 2.04 19.29
N GLY A 388 -2.29 2.72 20.06
CA GLY A 388 -1.89 3.38 21.31
C GLY A 388 -2.03 2.47 22.54
N SER A 389 -2.73 1.34 22.45
CA SER A 389 -2.83 0.35 23.54
C SER A 389 -1.62 -0.58 23.56
N MET A 390 -0.92 -0.63 24.69
CA MET A 390 0.21 -1.54 24.88
C MET A 390 -0.19 -3.01 24.83
N ARG A 391 -1.42 -3.33 25.23
CA ARG A 391 -1.96 -4.70 25.12
C ARG A 391 -2.12 -5.08 23.66
N VAL A 392 -2.71 -4.22 22.86
CA VAL A 392 -2.89 -4.46 21.42
C VAL A 392 -1.55 -4.64 20.73
N LEU A 393 -0.60 -3.72 20.94
CA LEU A 393 0.74 -3.79 20.34
C LEU A 393 1.49 -5.08 20.72
N ARG A 394 1.50 -5.44 22.01
CA ARG A 394 2.27 -6.57 22.53
C ARG A 394 1.60 -7.91 22.30
N ASP A 395 0.30 -8.04 22.67
CA ASP A 395 -0.37 -9.31 22.81
C ASP A 395 -1.14 -9.69 21.54
N LEU A 396 -1.78 -8.73 20.87
CA LEU A 396 -2.55 -8.98 19.65
C LEU A 396 -1.71 -8.84 18.40
N MET A 397 -0.94 -7.76 18.28
CA MET A 397 -0.14 -7.47 17.09
C MET A 397 1.26 -8.08 17.13
N ARG A 398 1.82 -8.38 18.30
CA ARG A 398 3.21 -8.79 18.53
C ARG A 398 4.22 -7.84 17.89
N LYS A 399 3.89 -6.56 17.88
CA LYS A 399 4.74 -5.53 17.32
C LYS A 399 5.80 -5.11 18.35
N PRO A 400 7.12 -5.10 17.99
CA PRO A 400 8.19 -4.74 18.93
C PRO A 400 8.29 -3.21 19.09
N LEU A 401 7.21 -2.56 19.55
CA LEU A 401 7.10 -1.12 19.70
C LEU A 401 6.57 -0.76 21.09
N LYS A 402 7.18 0.25 21.73
CA LYS A 402 6.74 0.81 23.00
C LYS A 402 6.24 2.24 22.81
N THR A 403 5.25 2.65 23.60
CA THR A 403 4.70 4.00 23.54
C THR A 403 5.74 5.10 23.74
N SER A 404 6.75 4.88 24.61
CA SER A 404 7.87 5.80 24.81
C SER A 404 8.74 6.01 23.55
N ILE A 405 8.87 4.98 22.70
CA ILE A 405 9.58 5.10 21.41
C ILE A 405 8.75 5.96 20.45
N ILE A 406 7.43 5.77 20.44
CA ILE A 406 6.51 6.54 19.60
C ILE A 406 6.64 8.03 19.87
N ALA A 407 6.48 8.43 21.14
CA ALA A 407 6.58 9.83 21.54
C ALA A 407 7.95 10.45 21.18
N ARG A 408 9.04 9.73 21.46
CA ARG A 408 10.40 10.17 21.12
C ARG A 408 10.58 10.39 19.62
N VAL A 409 10.19 9.41 18.79
CA VAL A 409 10.43 9.50 17.33
C VAL A 409 9.62 10.62 16.72
N VAL A 410 8.34 10.78 17.11
CA VAL A 410 7.50 11.88 16.62
C VAL A 410 8.10 13.23 17.02
N LYS A 411 8.54 13.39 18.28
CA LYS A 411 9.22 14.60 18.75
C LYS A 411 10.50 14.88 17.94
N ASP A 412 11.33 13.86 17.72
CA ASP A 412 12.58 13.99 16.96
C ASP A 412 12.32 14.39 15.49
N CYS A 413 11.32 13.76 14.82
CA CYS A 413 10.91 14.12 13.45
C CYS A 413 10.49 15.58 13.37
N ARG A 414 9.62 16.02 14.29
CA ARG A 414 9.10 17.38 14.32
C ARG A 414 10.21 18.41 14.54
N GLN A 415 11.14 18.15 15.49
CA GLN A 415 12.30 19.02 15.74
C GLN A 415 13.28 19.11 14.56
N ILE A 416 13.36 18.06 13.74
CA ILE A 416 14.21 18.01 12.54
C ILE A 416 13.47 18.60 11.32
N GLY A 417 12.16 18.84 11.41
CA GLY A 417 11.34 19.35 10.31
C GLY A 417 10.92 18.27 9.32
N ILE A 418 10.69 17.04 9.79
CA ILE A 418 10.13 15.93 9.02
C ILE A 418 8.64 15.81 9.39
N TYR A 419 7.77 15.92 8.39
CA TYR A 419 6.33 15.71 8.54
C TYR A 419 6.05 14.23 8.86
N THR A 420 5.14 13.97 9.79
CA THR A 420 4.84 12.63 10.27
C THR A 420 3.41 12.22 9.95
N ASP A 421 3.28 11.09 9.24
CA ASP A 421 2.00 10.46 8.89
C ASP A 421 1.89 9.12 9.62
N ALA A 422 1.07 9.05 10.66
CA ALA A 422 1.02 7.93 11.59
C ALA A 422 -0.05 6.91 11.20
N ASN A 423 0.34 5.66 10.93
CA ASN A 423 -0.58 4.56 10.64
C ASN A 423 -1.12 3.94 11.93
N ILE A 424 -2.44 3.76 12.00
CA ILE A 424 -3.18 3.14 13.09
C ILE A 424 -4.11 2.07 12.51
N ILE A 425 -4.24 0.94 13.19
CA ILE A 425 -5.13 -0.17 12.82
C ILE A 425 -6.13 -0.40 13.95
N VAL A 426 -7.41 -0.49 13.62
CA VAL A 426 -8.53 -0.71 14.55
C VAL A 426 -9.31 -1.96 14.17
N GLY A 427 -9.70 -2.78 15.13
CA GLY A 427 -10.50 -3.98 14.91
C GLY A 427 -9.69 -5.28 14.86
N MET A 428 -8.51 -5.32 15.49
CA MET A 428 -7.75 -6.58 15.63
C MET A 428 -8.58 -7.66 16.33
N PRO A 429 -8.51 -8.94 15.89
CA PRO A 429 -9.16 -10.03 16.63
C PRO A 429 -8.77 -10.00 18.12
N GLY A 430 -9.77 -9.92 19.00
CA GLY A 430 -9.58 -9.79 20.45
C GLY A 430 -9.37 -8.36 20.95
N GLU A 431 -9.43 -7.33 20.11
CA GLU A 431 -9.45 -5.93 20.53
C GLU A 431 -10.80 -5.57 21.13
N THR A 432 -10.78 -4.80 22.22
CA THR A 432 -11.95 -4.39 22.99
C THR A 432 -12.19 -2.89 22.86
N ARG A 433 -13.39 -2.44 23.24
CA ARG A 433 -13.69 -0.99 23.34
C ARG A 433 -12.72 -0.28 24.27
N GLN A 434 -12.33 -0.92 25.38
CA GLN A 434 -11.35 -0.33 26.31
C GLN A 434 -9.99 -0.10 25.63
N ASP A 435 -9.51 -1.02 24.81
CA ASP A 435 -8.26 -0.85 24.06
C ASP A 435 -8.33 0.32 23.10
N ILE A 436 -9.47 0.51 22.42
CA ILE A 436 -9.70 1.64 21.54
C ILE A 436 -9.65 2.95 22.35
N GLU A 437 -10.30 3.02 23.52
CA GLU A 437 -10.27 4.21 24.37
C GLU A 437 -8.85 4.51 24.91
N GLU A 438 -8.07 3.49 25.30
CA GLU A 438 -6.67 3.62 25.66
C GLU A 438 -5.85 4.18 24.49
N SER A 439 -6.09 3.65 23.29
CA SER A 439 -5.45 4.09 22.06
C SER A 439 -5.77 5.55 21.75
N ARG A 440 -7.05 5.95 21.80
CA ARG A 440 -7.51 7.33 21.63
C ARG A 440 -6.87 8.28 22.64
N ALA A 441 -6.84 7.87 23.92
CA ALA A 441 -6.25 8.68 24.99
C ALA A 441 -4.74 8.91 24.75
N PHE A 442 -3.99 7.86 24.44
CA PHE A 442 -2.56 7.97 24.18
C PHE A 442 -2.26 8.78 22.91
N LEU A 443 -2.95 8.49 21.80
CA LEU A 443 -2.67 9.15 20.52
C LEU A 443 -2.94 10.66 20.56
N LYS A 444 -3.84 11.15 21.41
CA LYS A 444 -4.01 12.57 21.67
C LYS A 444 -2.78 13.23 22.32
N THR A 445 -1.91 12.47 22.97
CA THR A 445 -0.63 12.97 23.52
C THR A 445 0.51 12.93 22.50
N VAL A 446 0.30 12.24 21.37
CA VAL A 446 1.28 12.12 20.28
C VAL A 446 1.05 13.23 19.27
N PHE A 447 2.03 14.09 19.05
CA PHE A 447 1.92 15.24 18.14
C PHE A 447 2.35 14.88 16.71
N ALA A 448 1.88 13.74 16.15
CA ALA A 448 2.03 13.46 14.73
C ALA A 448 1.24 14.49 13.89
N ASP A 449 1.72 14.80 12.70
CA ASP A 449 1.08 15.81 11.84
C ASP A 449 -0.26 15.34 11.29
N TRP A 450 -0.34 14.03 10.97
CA TRP A 450 -1.55 13.37 10.50
C TRP A 450 -1.63 11.92 10.98
N PHE A 451 -2.85 11.38 11.12
CA PHE A 451 -3.11 9.98 11.46
C PHE A 451 -3.91 9.31 10.35
N ARG A 452 -3.38 8.22 9.78
CA ARG A 452 -4.09 7.34 8.87
C ARG A 452 -4.64 6.17 9.65
N ILE A 453 -5.95 6.14 9.79
CA ILE A 453 -6.62 5.12 10.61
C ILE A 453 -7.31 4.14 9.69
N TYR A 454 -6.97 2.88 9.82
CA TYR A 454 -7.39 1.79 8.97
C TYR A 454 -8.14 0.73 9.75
N VAL A 455 -9.09 0.11 9.10
CA VAL A 455 -9.72 -1.11 9.58
C VAL A 455 -8.73 -2.27 9.51
N ALA A 456 -8.68 -3.11 10.54
CA ALA A 456 -7.88 -4.32 10.54
C ALA A 456 -8.32 -5.25 9.40
N THR A 457 -7.41 -5.48 8.47
CA THR A 457 -7.64 -6.30 7.29
C THR A 457 -6.91 -7.63 7.45
N PRO A 458 -7.62 -8.77 7.64
CA PRO A 458 -7.00 -10.08 7.77
C PRO A 458 -6.45 -10.55 6.43
N LEU A 459 -5.20 -10.18 6.13
CA LEU A 459 -4.55 -10.53 4.87
C LEU A 459 -4.32 -12.04 4.80
N PRO A 460 -4.72 -12.73 3.71
CA PRO A 460 -4.36 -14.12 3.48
C PRO A 460 -2.86 -14.35 3.68
N GLY A 461 -2.49 -15.43 4.38
CA GLY A 461 -1.10 -15.73 4.75
C GLY A 461 -0.64 -15.06 6.05
N SER A 462 -1.37 -14.10 6.62
CA SER A 462 -1.09 -13.56 7.95
C SER A 462 -1.63 -14.47 9.07
N GLU A 463 -1.04 -14.37 10.27
CA GLU A 463 -1.56 -15.08 11.43
C GLU A 463 -2.95 -14.55 11.83
N MET A 464 -3.21 -13.26 11.63
CA MET A 464 -4.50 -12.64 11.86
C MET A 464 -5.61 -13.28 11.00
N HIS A 465 -5.30 -13.61 9.74
CA HIS A 465 -6.23 -14.31 8.86
C HIS A 465 -6.59 -15.70 9.42
N GLN A 466 -5.59 -16.48 9.84
CA GLN A 466 -5.82 -17.78 10.44
C GLN A 466 -6.63 -17.66 11.74
N LEU A 467 -6.30 -16.70 12.59
CA LEU A 467 -7.03 -16.44 13.83
C LEU A 467 -8.49 -16.05 13.57
N ALA A 468 -8.75 -15.27 12.52
CA ALA A 468 -10.12 -14.91 12.13
C ALA A 468 -10.93 -16.13 11.66
N ILE A 469 -10.29 -17.09 11.00
CA ILE A 469 -10.91 -18.38 10.64
C ILE A 469 -11.20 -19.21 11.91
N ASP A 470 -10.19 -19.38 12.76
CA ASP A 470 -10.29 -20.22 13.98
C ASP A 470 -11.35 -19.71 14.97
N LEU A 471 -11.60 -18.40 14.99
CA LEU A 471 -12.60 -17.74 15.83
C LEU A 471 -13.99 -17.60 15.17
N ASP A 472 -14.16 -18.07 13.94
CA ASP A 472 -15.40 -17.83 13.15
C ASP A 472 -15.78 -16.33 13.14
N ALA A 473 -14.76 -15.49 12.95
CA ALA A 473 -14.90 -14.04 13.04
C ALA A 473 -15.33 -13.38 11.71
N TYR A 474 -15.16 -14.06 10.57
CA TYR A 474 -15.53 -13.51 9.27
C TYR A 474 -17.04 -13.32 9.12
N VAL A 475 -17.43 -12.14 8.67
CA VAL A 475 -18.81 -11.80 8.29
C VAL A 475 -18.95 -11.60 6.79
N LEU A 476 -17.82 -11.35 6.10
CA LEU A 476 -17.68 -11.26 4.65
C LEU A 476 -16.46 -12.07 4.20
N PRO A 477 -16.41 -12.52 2.94
CA PRO A 477 -15.22 -13.21 2.42
C PRO A 477 -13.94 -12.39 2.57
N PRO A 478 -12.77 -13.02 2.83
CA PRO A 478 -11.50 -12.32 3.02
C PRO A 478 -11.10 -11.38 1.87
N TYR A 479 -11.41 -11.75 0.63
CA TYR A 479 -11.08 -10.95 -0.55
C TYR A 479 -11.92 -9.67 -0.68
N ARG A 480 -13.03 -9.56 0.05
CA ARG A 480 -13.83 -8.34 0.18
C ARG A 480 -13.25 -7.32 1.17
N ALA A 481 -12.16 -7.66 1.83
CA ALA A 481 -11.52 -6.79 2.80
C ALA A 481 -10.93 -5.54 2.13
N HIS A 482 -11.20 -4.40 2.72
CA HIS A 482 -10.66 -3.11 2.31
C HIS A 482 -10.27 -2.31 3.55
N TYR A 483 -9.28 -1.44 3.46
CA TYR A 483 -8.79 -0.64 4.59
C TYR A 483 -9.85 0.27 5.27
N LYS A 484 -11.04 0.39 4.69
CA LYS A 484 -12.21 1.12 5.23
C LYS A 484 -13.42 0.22 5.47
N ARG A 485 -13.35 -1.06 5.15
CA ARG A 485 -14.45 -2.03 5.29
C ARG A 485 -14.04 -3.15 6.23
N ALA A 486 -14.77 -3.32 7.31
CA ALA A 486 -14.57 -4.42 8.24
C ALA A 486 -15.22 -5.71 7.69
N VAL A 487 -14.42 -6.76 7.55
CA VAL A 487 -14.89 -8.10 7.12
C VAL A 487 -14.94 -9.10 8.28
N ILE A 488 -14.48 -8.66 9.45
CA ILE A 488 -14.48 -9.47 10.68
C ILE A 488 -15.21 -8.74 11.80
N LYS A 489 -15.72 -9.52 12.75
CA LYS A 489 -16.16 -9.06 14.07
C LYS A 489 -15.12 -9.42 15.12
N THR A 490 -15.08 -8.72 16.25
CA THR A 490 -14.40 -9.15 17.47
C THR A 490 -15.42 -9.65 18.49
N GLN A 491 -14.97 -10.05 19.67
CA GLN A 491 -15.89 -10.43 20.75
C GLN A 491 -16.77 -9.24 21.19
N ASP A 492 -16.21 -8.03 21.20
CA ASP A 492 -16.84 -6.83 21.74
C ASP A 492 -17.34 -5.85 20.65
N LEU A 493 -16.93 -6.04 19.38
CA LEU A 493 -17.17 -5.09 18.31
C LEU A 493 -17.77 -5.79 17.08
N SER A 494 -18.88 -5.27 16.60
CA SER A 494 -19.41 -5.58 15.26
C SER A 494 -18.56 -4.92 14.16
N PRO A 495 -18.70 -5.32 12.89
CA PRO A 495 -18.07 -4.61 11.78
C PRO A 495 -18.42 -3.12 11.75
N ASP A 496 -19.69 -2.78 11.98
CA ASP A 496 -20.16 -1.39 12.02
C ASP A 496 -19.50 -0.59 13.17
N ASP A 497 -19.31 -1.22 14.35
CA ASP A 497 -18.57 -0.61 15.46
C ASP A 497 -17.10 -0.34 15.05
N ILE A 498 -16.45 -1.30 14.39
CA ILE A 498 -15.05 -1.15 13.95
C ILE A 498 -14.92 0.02 12.96
N GLU A 499 -15.80 0.08 11.96
CA GLU A 499 -15.82 1.17 10.98
C GLU A 499 -16.14 2.52 11.65
N PHE A 500 -17.10 2.53 12.57
CA PHE A 500 -17.47 3.71 13.34
C PHE A 500 -16.28 4.25 14.15
N TYR A 501 -15.63 3.42 14.95
CA TYR A 501 -14.48 3.84 15.75
C TYR A 501 -13.28 4.24 14.90
N THR A 502 -13.05 3.58 13.78
CA THR A 502 -12.01 3.95 12.81
C THR A 502 -12.23 5.36 12.31
N TYR A 503 -13.46 5.71 11.91
CA TYR A 503 -13.77 7.05 11.43
C TYR A 503 -13.86 8.08 12.55
N LEU A 504 -14.40 7.72 13.71
CA LEU A 504 -14.41 8.58 14.90
C LEU A 504 -13.00 8.99 15.31
N MET A 505 -12.06 8.06 15.37
CA MET A 505 -10.66 8.37 15.68
C MET A 505 -10.02 9.28 14.62
N ASN A 506 -10.37 9.11 13.35
CA ASN A 506 -9.92 10.00 12.29
C ASN A 506 -10.39 11.44 12.53
N LEU A 507 -11.69 11.62 12.82
CA LEU A 507 -12.27 12.93 13.11
C LEU A 507 -11.67 13.55 14.39
N GLU A 508 -11.52 12.73 15.43
CA GLU A 508 -10.97 13.20 16.70
C GLU A 508 -9.51 13.67 16.58
N LEU A 509 -8.64 12.82 16.02
CA LEU A 509 -7.19 13.07 16.01
C LEU A 509 -6.76 14.07 14.94
N ASN A 510 -7.37 14.02 13.76
CA ASN A 510 -6.98 14.87 12.65
C ASN A 510 -7.66 16.23 12.61
N PHE A 511 -8.82 16.40 13.27
CA PHE A 511 -9.57 17.65 13.23
C PHE A 511 -9.75 18.27 14.63
N VAL A 512 -10.36 17.56 15.59
CA VAL A 512 -10.65 18.11 16.91
C VAL A 512 -9.39 18.28 17.75
N PHE A 513 -8.51 17.27 17.77
CA PHE A 513 -7.22 17.29 18.47
C PHE A 513 -6.03 17.41 17.51
N ASN A 514 -6.23 18.06 16.36
CA ASN A 514 -5.16 18.23 15.37
C ASN A 514 -3.90 18.82 16.02
N SER A 515 -2.78 18.14 15.81
CA SER A 515 -1.51 18.50 16.44
C SER A 515 -1.03 19.89 16.04
N ASN A 516 -1.18 20.26 14.77
CA ASN A 516 -0.72 21.54 14.24
C ASN A 516 -1.56 22.71 14.76
N LEU A 517 -2.88 22.52 14.93
CA LEU A 517 -3.74 23.49 15.62
C LEU A 517 -3.31 23.71 17.07
N ARG A 518 -3.02 22.63 17.79
CA ARG A 518 -2.63 22.66 19.21
C ARG A 518 -1.25 23.28 19.44
N LEU A 519 -0.36 23.18 18.46
CA LEU A 519 0.98 23.75 18.47
C LEU A 519 1.05 25.18 17.89
N GLY A 520 -0.09 25.76 17.47
CA GLY A 520 -0.12 27.09 16.86
C GLY A 520 0.40 27.15 15.43
N LEU A 521 0.62 25.99 14.77
CA LEU A 521 1.08 25.89 13.39
C LEU A 521 -0.13 25.98 12.42
N TYR A 522 -0.85 27.10 12.51
CA TYR A 522 -2.16 27.25 11.86
C TYR A 522 -2.11 27.15 10.33
N ASP A 523 -1.08 27.70 9.67
CA ASP A 523 -0.95 27.62 8.22
C ASP A 523 -0.73 26.17 7.76
N VAL A 524 0.02 25.36 8.52
CA VAL A 524 0.20 23.93 8.25
C VAL A 524 -1.12 23.17 8.40
N ALA A 525 -1.89 23.49 9.45
CA ALA A 525 -3.19 22.88 9.69
C ALA A 525 -4.18 23.21 8.57
N ILE A 526 -4.27 24.49 8.16
CA ILE A 526 -5.15 24.94 7.06
C ILE A 526 -4.83 24.17 5.77
N LYS A 527 -3.56 24.10 5.37
CA LYS A 527 -3.15 23.34 4.18
C LYS A 527 -3.58 21.87 4.24
N GLY A 528 -3.49 21.24 5.41
CA GLY A 528 -3.98 19.88 5.60
C GLY A 528 -5.50 19.76 5.40
N PHE A 529 -6.27 20.70 5.90
CA PHE A 529 -7.73 20.72 5.75
C PHE A 529 -8.16 21.07 4.32
N GLU A 530 -7.48 21.98 3.64
CA GLU A 530 -7.71 22.30 2.23
C GLU A 530 -7.45 21.09 1.34
N LEU A 531 -6.43 20.29 1.65
CA LEU A 531 -6.20 19.03 0.95
C LEU A 531 -7.36 18.04 1.14
N VAL A 532 -7.96 17.97 2.33
CA VAL A 532 -9.19 17.19 2.54
C VAL A 532 -10.32 17.71 1.68
N LEU A 533 -10.53 19.05 1.65
CA LEU A 533 -11.58 19.68 0.86
C LEU A 533 -11.39 19.54 -0.66
N SER A 534 -10.15 19.40 -1.15
CA SER A 534 -9.88 19.13 -2.56
C SER A 534 -10.35 17.75 -3.01
N VAL A 535 -10.44 16.80 -2.07
CA VAL A 535 -10.94 15.43 -2.32
C VAL A 535 -12.43 15.30 -2.00
N LYS A 536 -12.87 15.92 -0.91
CA LYS A 536 -14.26 15.93 -0.42
C LYS A 536 -14.63 17.35 0.01
N ASN A 537 -15.19 18.09 -0.93
CA ASN A 537 -15.51 19.52 -0.79
C ASN A 537 -16.65 19.82 0.21
N ASP A 538 -17.35 18.79 0.68
CA ASP A 538 -18.45 18.85 1.66
C ASP A 538 -18.04 18.23 3.02
N HIS A 539 -16.76 18.25 3.39
CA HIS A 539 -16.29 17.69 4.66
C HIS A 539 -16.41 18.72 5.82
N PRO A 540 -17.41 18.60 6.72
CA PRO A 540 -17.71 19.67 7.69
C PRO A 540 -16.59 19.87 8.72
N PHE A 541 -15.90 18.80 9.16
CA PHE A 541 -14.78 18.92 10.09
C PHE A 541 -13.56 19.64 9.49
N ALA A 542 -13.38 19.60 8.17
CA ALA A 542 -12.30 20.36 7.52
C ALA A 542 -12.61 21.86 7.56
N TYR A 543 -13.85 22.27 7.25
CA TYR A 543 -14.28 23.65 7.43
C TYR A 543 -14.18 24.09 8.89
N LEU A 544 -14.62 23.25 9.84
CA LEU A 544 -14.49 23.53 11.27
C LEU A 544 -13.03 23.78 11.67
N GLY A 545 -12.10 22.94 11.19
CA GLY A 545 -10.66 23.05 11.44
C GLY A 545 -10.05 24.34 10.87
N ILE A 546 -10.43 24.75 9.66
CA ILE A 546 -10.01 26.04 9.06
C ILE A 546 -10.55 27.20 9.90
N GLY A 547 -11.82 27.15 10.31
CA GLY A 547 -12.43 28.15 11.19
C GLY A 547 -11.68 28.27 12.52
N ILE A 548 -11.30 27.14 13.16
CA ILE A 548 -10.50 27.10 14.39
C ILE A 548 -9.15 27.82 14.19
N ALA A 549 -8.43 27.48 13.11
CA ALA A 549 -7.15 28.07 12.78
C ALA A 549 -7.25 29.59 12.59
N GLN A 550 -8.23 30.06 11.79
CA GLN A 550 -8.46 31.47 11.51
C GLN A 550 -8.88 32.24 12.76
N ALA A 551 -9.79 31.69 13.59
CA ALA A 551 -10.17 32.32 14.87
C ALA A 551 -8.96 32.43 15.81
N SER A 552 -8.08 31.46 15.84
CA SER A 552 -6.85 31.48 16.63
C SER A 552 -5.83 32.52 16.13
N MET A 553 -5.88 32.87 14.83
CA MET A 553 -5.12 33.98 14.23
C MET A 553 -5.84 35.34 14.32
N SER A 554 -6.93 35.43 15.06
CA SER A 554 -7.77 36.63 15.18
C SER A 554 -8.45 37.11 13.87
N LYS A 555 -8.58 36.20 12.88
CA LYS A 555 -9.28 36.43 11.61
C LYS A 555 -10.77 36.05 11.73
N PHE A 556 -11.49 36.70 12.61
CA PHE A 556 -12.83 36.27 13.05
C PHE A 556 -13.88 36.26 11.93
N ASP A 557 -13.87 37.24 11.02
CA ASP A 557 -14.82 37.29 9.90
C ASP A 557 -14.64 36.06 8.97
N GLN A 558 -13.39 35.69 8.65
CA GLN A 558 -13.09 34.52 7.84
C GLN A 558 -13.45 33.23 8.59
N ALA A 559 -13.15 33.17 9.88
CA ALA A 559 -13.47 32.01 10.71
C ALA A 559 -14.98 31.72 10.75
N ASN A 560 -15.81 32.79 10.88
CA ASN A 560 -17.27 32.64 10.90
C ASN A 560 -17.81 32.07 9.59
N ILE A 561 -17.28 32.47 8.42
CA ILE A 561 -17.68 31.90 7.12
C ILE A 561 -17.45 30.37 7.11
N HIS A 562 -16.33 29.90 7.63
CA HIS A 562 -16.03 28.48 7.66
C HIS A 562 -16.85 27.74 8.73
N PHE A 563 -17.08 28.34 9.88
CA PHE A 563 -17.97 27.77 10.90
C PHE A 563 -19.40 27.64 10.40
N ASP A 564 -19.96 28.67 9.76
CA ASP A 564 -21.30 28.64 9.20
C ASP A 564 -21.42 27.55 8.12
N LYS A 565 -20.39 27.42 7.27
CA LYS A 565 -20.36 26.36 6.26
C LYS A 565 -20.28 24.95 6.88
N ALA A 566 -19.50 24.77 7.94
CA ALA A 566 -19.45 23.51 8.66
C ALA A 566 -20.82 23.13 9.24
N VAL A 567 -21.49 24.10 9.90
CA VAL A 567 -22.81 23.90 10.50
C VAL A 567 -23.86 23.59 9.44
N GLU A 568 -23.87 24.31 8.31
CA GLU A 568 -24.76 24.05 7.16
C GLU A 568 -24.63 22.57 6.71
N ILE A 569 -23.40 22.08 6.51
CA ILE A 569 -23.16 20.70 6.04
C ILE A 569 -23.54 19.67 7.12
N PHE A 570 -23.27 19.93 8.39
CA PHE A 570 -23.73 19.06 9.47
C PHE A 570 -25.25 18.91 9.47
N PHE A 571 -26.00 20.00 9.31
CA PHE A 571 -27.48 19.95 9.27
C PHE A 571 -27.98 19.27 7.98
N ALA A 572 -27.33 19.48 6.83
CA ALA A 572 -27.72 18.83 5.58
C ALA A 572 -27.68 17.29 5.64
N SER A 573 -26.84 16.72 6.51
CA SER A 573 -26.69 15.29 6.72
C SER A 573 -26.66 14.92 8.21
N TYR A 574 -27.54 15.52 9.00
CA TYR A 574 -27.51 15.41 10.48
C TYR A 574 -27.55 13.98 10.99
N SER A 575 -28.41 13.13 10.42
CA SER A 575 -28.54 11.73 10.85
C SER A 575 -27.23 10.93 10.69
N TYR A 576 -26.41 11.29 9.71
CA TYR A 576 -25.10 10.67 9.50
C TYR A 576 -24.05 11.20 10.52
N TRP A 577 -24.07 12.51 10.81
CA TRP A 577 -23.05 13.12 11.66
C TRP A 577 -23.38 13.03 13.17
N ALA A 578 -24.65 12.91 13.55
CA ALA A 578 -25.08 12.94 14.95
C ALA A 578 -24.32 11.96 15.87
N PRO A 579 -24.10 10.68 15.50
CA PRO A 579 -23.36 9.75 16.36
C PRO A 579 -21.92 10.22 16.65
N PHE A 580 -21.24 10.80 15.65
CA PHE A 580 -19.89 11.33 15.82
C PHE A 580 -19.86 12.60 16.67
N LEU A 581 -20.81 13.50 16.45
CA LEU A 581 -20.96 14.74 17.23
C LEU A 581 -21.22 14.43 18.69
N ASP A 582 -22.08 13.45 18.98
CA ASP A 582 -22.39 13.01 20.33
C ASP A 582 -21.16 12.44 21.04
N GLU A 583 -20.41 11.56 20.39
CA GLU A 583 -19.17 11.00 20.95
C GLU A 583 -18.09 12.07 21.15
N LEU A 584 -17.96 12.99 20.22
CA LEU A 584 -17.01 14.11 20.30
C LEU A 584 -17.50 15.24 21.24
N LYS A 585 -18.76 15.21 21.70
CA LYS A 585 -19.39 16.23 22.55
C LYS A 585 -19.42 17.60 21.89
N ILE A 586 -19.74 17.66 20.60
CA ILE A 586 -19.86 18.88 19.82
C ILE A 586 -21.34 19.21 19.64
N ASP A 587 -21.78 20.34 20.24
CA ASP A 587 -23.16 20.86 20.10
C ASP A 587 -23.22 21.81 18.89
N ILE A 588 -23.85 21.33 17.80
CA ILE A 588 -24.07 22.15 16.60
C ILE A 588 -25.45 22.79 16.57
N GLU A 589 -26.41 22.33 17.36
CA GLU A 589 -27.75 22.89 17.40
C GLU A 589 -27.74 24.31 18.04
N ASN A 590 -26.86 24.48 19.03
CA ASN A 590 -26.63 25.77 19.69
C ASN A 590 -25.22 26.28 19.42
N PHE A 591 -24.72 26.10 18.18
CA PHE A 591 -23.34 26.45 17.83
C PHE A 591 -23.07 27.94 18.05
N ASN A 592 -22.02 28.21 18.82
CA ASN A 592 -21.49 29.54 19.02
C ASN A 592 -19.96 29.47 19.00
N ALA A 593 -19.34 30.18 18.09
CA ALA A 593 -17.90 30.10 17.82
C ALA A 593 -17.04 30.39 19.07
N GLU A 594 -17.38 31.42 19.88
CA GLU A 594 -16.60 31.76 21.08
C GLU A 594 -16.69 30.66 22.16
N LYS A 595 -17.90 30.16 22.41
CA LYS A 595 -18.12 29.06 23.35
C LYS A 595 -17.44 27.81 22.90
N PHE A 596 -17.53 27.49 21.61
CA PHE A 596 -16.87 26.34 21.00
C PHE A 596 -15.34 26.42 21.14
N MET A 597 -14.75 27.57 20.82
CA MET A 597 -13.29 27.77 20.95
C MET A 597 -12.83 27.68 22.41
N SER A 598 -13.60 28.22 23.35
CA SER A 598 -13.32 28.12 24.80
C SER A 598 -13.38 26.67 25.28
N TRP A 599 -14.43 25.96 24.90
CA TRP A 599 -14.60 24.53 25.21
C TRP A 599 -13.47 23.67 24.63
N LEU A 600 -13.09 23.91 23.37
CA LEU A 600 -12.03 23.18 22.68
C LEU A 600 -10.67 23.38 23.35
N ARG A 601 -10.32 24.64 23.67
CA ARG A 601 -9.08 24.95 24.40
C ARG A 601 -9.05 24.30 25.78
N GLY A 602 -10.18 24.26 26.48
CA GLY A 602 -10.32 23.56 27.76
C GLY A 602 -10.02 22.06 27.62
N ARG A 603 -10.50 21.42 26.55
CA ARG A 603 -10.22 20.01 26.27
C ARG A 603 -8.75 19.74 25.92
N TRP A 604 -8.14 20.64 25.14
CA TRP A 604 -6.72 20.52 24.82
C TRP A 604 -5.84 20.62 26.06
N ALA A 605 -6.17 21.51 26.99
CA ALA A 605 -5.44 21.68 28.24
C ALA A 605 -5.50 20.45 29.17
N LEU A 606 -6.52 19.60 29.04
CA LEU A 606 -6.63 18.35 29.82
C LEU A 606 -5.72 17.24 29.31
N VAL A 607 -5.20 17.34 28.08
CA VAL A 607 -4.27 16.36 27.53
C VAL A 607 -2.84 16.79 27.89
N PRO A 608 -2.09 15.97 28.63
CA PRO A 608 -0.71 16.29 28.98
C PRO A 608 0.09 16.65 27.73
N SER A 609 0.69 17.82 27.71
CA SER A 609 1.52 18.26 26.59
C SER A 609 2.98 18.44 27.06
N GLU A 610 3.90 17.81 26.35
CA GLU A 610 5.31 18.22 26.33
C GLU A 610 5.51 19.43 25.39
N SER A 611 4.45 20.25 25.19
CA SER A 611 4.38 21.29 24.14
C SER A 611 5.38 22.41 24.33
N GLU A 612 5.75 22.77 25.57
CA GLU A 612 6.68 23.87 25.81
C GLU A 612 8.08 23.60 25.24
N GLU A 613 8.60 22.36 25.38
CA GLU A 613 9.87 21.98 24.79
C GLU A 613 9.86 21.81 23.25
N ILE A 614 8.66 21.58 22.67
CA ILE A 614 8.52 21.44 21.21
C ILE A 614 8.45 22.83 20.54
N ILE A 615 7.77 23.77 21.16
CA ILE A 615 7.56 25.14 20.61
C ILE A 615 8.89 25.92 20.61
N GLU A 616 9.67 25.86 21.69
CA GLU A 616 10.97 26.55 21.78
C GLU A 616 11.99 26.09 20.73
N SER A 617 11.86 24.85 20.21
CA SER A 617 12.77 24.32 19.20
C SER A 617 12.39 24.68 17.75
N VAL A 618 11.16 25.09 17.49
CA VAL A 618 10.65 25.47 16.15
C VAL A 618 10.94 26.94 15.83
N GLU A 619 11.08 27.80 16.83
CA GLU A 619 11.38 29.24 16.63
C GLU A 619 12.85 29.55 16.32
N VAL A 620 13.75 28.58 16.43
CA VAL A 620 15.23 28.76 16.27
C VAL A 620 15.76 28.18 14.95
N GLY A 621 14.94 27.62 14.09
CA GLY A 621 15.31 27.03 12.77
C GLY A 621 14.63 27.74 11.62
#